data_d025336644d90280f32ef42b68b467ed
#
_entry.id   d025336644d90280f32ef42b68b467ed
#
_cell.length_a   1.000
_cell.length_b   1.000
_cell.length_c   1.000
_cell.angle_alpha   90.00
_cell.angle_beta   90.00
_cell.angle_gamma   90.00
#
_symmetry.space_group_name_H-M   'P 1'
#
loop_
_entity.id
_entity.type
_entity.pdbx_description
1 polymer ?
#
loop_
_entity_poly.entity_id
_entity_poly.type
_entity_poly.pdbx_seq_one_letter_code
_entity_poly.pdbx_strand_id
1 'polypeptide(L)'
;AQYNQSGGQRRQRPATGADNLSNYVFGKVQPQAIPLEEAVLGALMLDRDALPMVMDSLRPESFYLEAHQHIYRAIIRLFERSNPVDLLTVTEELRSGGELDKVGGPYYLVELSNRVASAANIEYHARIIAQKHIQRELISVSTKTIKNAYEDTTDVFDLLDDAEKGLFAITQNNLSRSYESMGTLSSKVLKMIEEVSKKTD
;
A
#
# COMPACT_ATOMS: atom_id res chain seq x y z
N ALA A 1 -22.27 -23.83 51.76
CA ALA A 1 -21.99 -24.07 50.36
C ALA A 1 -21.88 -22.72 49.64
N GLN A 2 -20.64 -22.24 49.44
CA GLN A 2 -20.36 -21.02 48.69
C GLN A 2 -19.97 -21.44 47.28
N TYR A 3 -20.77 -21.05 46.27
CA TYR A 3 -20.46 -21.20 44.88
C TYR A 3 -19.53 -20.05 44.42
N ASN A 4 -18.33 -20.42 44.06
CA ASN A 4 -17.32 -19.53 43.51
C ASN A 4 -17.58 -19.37 42.00
N GLN A 5 -18.11 -18.20 41.57
CA GLN A 5 -18.26 -17.86 40.14
C GLN A 5 -16.91 -17.31 39.63
N SER A 6 -16.16 -18.16 38.96
CA SER A 6 -14.99 -17.75 38.19
C SER A 6 -15.48 -17.01 36.92
N GLY A 7 -15.40 -15.68 36.97
CA GLY A 7 -15.64 -14.81 35.81
C GLY A 7 -14.59 -15.05 34.74
N GLY A 8 -14.98 -15.71 33.67
CA GLY A 8 -14.16 -15.83 32.46
C GLY A 8 -13.91 -14.45 31.86
N GLN A 9 -12.69 -13.96 31.96
CA GLN A 9 -12.24 -12.79 31.19
C GLN A 9 -12.34 -13.12 29.70
N ARG A 10 -13.36 -12.59 29.04
CA ARG A 10 -13.43 -12.52 27.59
C ARG A 10 -12.21 -11.75 27.11
N ARG A 11 -11.21 -12.45 26.53
CA ARG A 11 -10.14 -11.84 25.76
C ARG A 11 -10.79 -10.97 24.69
N GLN A 12 -10.71 -9.67 24.86
CA GLN A 12 -11.05 -8.72 23.81
C GLN A 12 -10.07 -8.99 22.67
N ARG A 13 -10.59 -9.50 21.55
CA ARG A 13 -9.88 -9.44 20.28
C ARG A 13 -9.57 -7.97 20.03
N PRO A 14 -8.33 -7.62 19.63
CA PRO A 14 -8.05 -6.27 19.17
C PRO A 14 -9.09 -5.96 18.09
N ALA A 15 -9.70 -4.80 18.18
CA ALA A 15 -10.64 -4.30 17.19
C ALA A 15 -9.92 -4.24 15.84
N THR A 16 -10.11 -5.28 15.05
CA THR A 16 -9.85 -5.23 13.61
C THR A 16 -10.69 -4.09 13.09
N GLY A 17 -10.02 -3.09 12.53
CA GLY A 17 -10.50 -1.79 12.09
C GLY A 17 -12.01 -1.67 12.04
N ALA A 18 -12.53 -0.90 12.97
CA ALA A 18 -13.95 -0.73 13.16
C ALA A 18 -14.65 -0.57 11.82
N ASP A 19 -15.75 -1.27 11.70
CA ASP A 19 -16.80 -1.12 10.72
C ASP A 19 -17.22 0.34 10.56
N ASN A 20 -16.35 1.15 9.97
CA ASN A 20 -16.71 2.47 9.50
C ASN A 20 -17.60 2.26 8.29
N LEU A 21 -18.86 2.66 8.39
CA LEU A 21 -19.80 2.75 7.26
C LEU A 21 -19.17 3.44 6.03
N SER A 22 -18.15 4.27 6.23
CA SER A 22 -17.31 4.88 5.18
C SER A 22 -16.50 3.87 4.36
N ASN A 23 -16.27 2.65 4.85
CA ASN A 23 -15.59 1.59 4.10
C ASN A 23 -16.52 0.88 3.11
N TYR A 24 -17.84 1.18 3.16
CA TYR A 24 -18.83 0.64 2.24
C TYR A 24 -19.35 1.74 1.33
N VAL A 25 -19.07 1.64 0.05
CA VAL A 25 -19.70 2.46 -0.97
C VAL A 25 -20.67 1.57 -1.75
N PHE A 26 -21.93 2.00 -1.84
CA PHE A 26 -23.00 1.18 -2.45
C PHE A 26 -23.16 -0.22 -1.84
N GLY A 27 -22.92 -0.37 -0.53
CA GLY A 27 -23.02 -1.66 0.16
C GLY A 27 -21.90 -2.66 -0.16
N LYS A 28 -20.84 -2.23 -0.81
CA LYS A 28 -19.67 -3.06 -1.15
C LYS A 28 -18.44 -2.62 -0.36
N VAL A 29 -17.65 -3.60 0.07
CA VAL A 29 -16.33 -3.36 0.67
C VAL A 29 -15.42 -2.72 -0.36
N GLN A 30 -14.63 -1.74 0.06
CA GLN A 30 -13.67 -1.09 -0.83
C GLN A 30 -12.61 -2.08 -1.36
N PRO A 31 -12.12 -1.87 -2.60
CA PRO A 31 -11.09 -2.72 -3.20
C PRO A 31 -9.85 -2.82 -2.31
N GLN A 32 -9.48 -4.03 -1.93
CA GLN A 32 -8.37 -4.33 -1.02
C GLN A 32 -7.70 -5.65 -1.40
N ALA A 33 -6.48 -5.86 -0.93
CA ALA A 33 -5.72 -7.10 -1.10
C ALA A 33 -4.83 -7.34 0.13
N ILE A 34 -5.43 -7.37 1.32
CA ILE A 34 -4.73 -7.45 2.61
C ILE A 34 -3.68 -8.58 2.65
N PRO A 35 -3.96 -9.81 2.21
CA PRO A 35 -2.94 -10.87 2.22
C PRO A 35 -1.71 -10.55 1.37
N LEU A 36 -1.87 -9.78 0.28
CA LEU A 36 -0.75 -9.36 -0.56
C LEU A 36 0.02 -8.19 0.07
N GLU A 37 -0.68 -7.29 0.78
CA GLU A 37 -0.05 -6.23 1.56
C GLU A 37 0.85 -6.82 2.65
N GLU A 38 0.34 -7.80 3.40
CA GLU A 38 1.09 -8.55 4.42
C GLU A 38 2.32 -9.23 3.80
N ALA A 39 2.15 -9.88 2.65
CA ALA A 39 3.23 -10.55 1.94
C ALA A 39 4.33 -9.58 1.47
N VAL A 40 3.94 -8.41 0.95
CA VAL A 40 4.90 -7.38 0.52
C VAL A 40 5.67 -6.83 1.72
N LEU A 41 4.99 -6.45 2.80
CA LEU A 41 5.64 -5.90 3.99
C LEU A 41 6.58 -6.92 4.65
N GLY A 42 6.16 -8.18 4.72
CA GLY A 42 7.00 -9.27 5.23
C GLY A 42 8.25 -9.47 4.37
N ALA A 43 8.11 -9.48 3.04
CA ALA A 43 9.23 -9.61 2.10
C ALA A 43 10.23 -8.47 2.22
N LEU A 44 9.76 -7.22 2.39
CA LEU A 44 10.61 -6.04 2.57
C LEU A 44 11.46 -6.09 3.84
N MET A 45 10.98 -6.76 4.90
CA MET A 45 11.74 -6.95 6.14
C MET A 45 12.72 -8.13 6.08
N LEU A 46 12.59 -9.02 5.08
CA LEU A 46 13.45 -10.18 4.90
C LEU A 46 14.55 -9.97 3.86
N ASP A 47 14.25 -9.21 2.81
CA ASP A 47 15.13 -9.05 1.65
C ASP A 47 15.42 -7.56 1.41
N ARG A 48 16.71 -7.19 1.51
CA ARG A 48 17.17 -5.80 1.32
C ARG A 48 16.99 -5.30 -0.10
N ASP A 49 17.04 -6.20 -1.07
CA ASP A 49 16.96 -5.86 -2.49
C ASP A 49 15.50 -5.78 -2.98
N ALA A 50 14.55 -6.12 -2.12
CA ALA A 50 13.13 -6.13 -2.45
C ALA A 50 12.52 -4.72 -2.56
N LEU A 51 12.98 -3.75 -1.74
CA LEU A 51 12.38 -2.41 -1.71
C LEU A 51 12.55 -1.64 -3.03
N PRO A 52 13.73 -1.57 -3.66
CA PRO A 52 13.89 -0.92 -4.97
C PRO A 52 12.97 -1.46 -6.06
N MET A 53 12.56 -2.74 -5.96
CA MET A 53 11.67 -3.37 -6.94
C MET A 53 10.23 -2.85 -6.87
N VAL A 54 9.82 -2.30 -5.73
CA VAL A 54 8.42 -1.90 -5.49
C VAL A 54 8.23 -0.42 -5.17
N MET A 55 9.27 0.31 -4.79
CA MET A 55 9.17 1.71 -4.37
C MET A 55 8.62 2.65 -5.46
N ASP A 56 8.85 2.31 -6.73
CA ASP A 56 8.29 3.04 -7.86
C ASP A 56 6.80 2.77 -8.07
N SER A 57 6.30 1.63 -7.58
CA SER A 57 4.93 1.18 -7.78
C SER A 57 4.03 1.44 -6.58
N LEU A 58 4.60 1.51 -5.37
CA LEU A 58 3.86 1.64 -4.12
C LEU A 58 4.17 2.95 -3.40
N ARG A 59 3.14 3.48 -2.76
CA ARG A 59 3.22 4.56 -1.77
C ARG A 59 2.55 4.09 -0.48
N PRO A 60 2.78 4.72 0.67
CA PRO A 60 2.06 4.38 1.89
C PRO A 60 0.54 4.30 1.69
N GLU A 61 -0.02 5.25 0.94
CA GLU A 61 -1.45 5.35 0.64
C GLU A 61 -1.97 4.21 -0.26
N SER A 62 -1.06 3.47 -0.92
CA SER A 62 -1.41 2.29 -1.71
C SER A 62 -1.97 1.16 -0.85
N PHE A 63 -1.57 1.09 0.41
CA PHE A 63 -2.04 0.10 1.36
C PHE A 63 -3.43 0.46 1.91
N TYR A 64 -4.26 -0.55 2.07
CA TYR A 64 -5.62 -0.38 2.59
C TYR A 64 -5.63 -0.18 4.10
N LEU A 65 -4.86 -1.00 4.84
CA LEU A 65 -4.79 -0.88 6.29
C LEU A 65 -3.85 0.25 6.71
N GLU A 66 -4.33 1.11 7.61
CA GLU A 66 -3.53 2.21 8.17
C GLU A 66 -2.25 1.68 8.85
N ALA A 67 -2.34 0.54 9.54
CA ALA A 67 -1.19 -0.14 10.11
C ALA A 67 -0.11 -0.44 9.07
N HIS A 68 -0.50 -0.94 7.89
CA HIS A 68 0.41 -1.23 6.79
C HIS A 68 1.04 0.03 6.20
N GLN A 69 0.26 1.13 6.13
CA GLN A 69 0.78 2.43 5.70
C GLN A 69 1.88 2.94 6.65
N HIS A 70 1.68 2.81 7.96
CA HIS A 70 2.68 3.18 8.96
C HIS A 70 3.95 2.33 8.85
N ILE A 71 3.82 1.01 8.69
CA ILE A 71 4.95 0.11 8.50
C ILE A 71 5.73 0.48 7.24
N TYR A 72 5.05 0.70 6.12
CA TYR A 72 5.70 1.05 4.87
C TYR A 72 6.40 2.41 4.95
N ARG A 73 5.81 3.42 5.61
CA ARG A 73 6.46 4.71 5.88
C ARG A 73 7.75 4.54 6.71
N ALA A 74 7.73 3.68 7.72
CA ALA A 74 8.92 3.39 8.51
C ALA A 74 10.03 2.75 7.66
N ILE A 75 9.68 1.81 6.77
CA ILE A 75 10.59 1.18 5.83
C ILE A 75 11.22 2.24 4.90
N ILE A 76 10.42 3.13 4.32
CA ILE A 76 10.93 4.21 3.45
C ILE A 76 11.86 5.14 4.22
N ARG A 77 11.50 5.58 5.44
CA ARG A 77 12.36 6.44 6.27
C ARG A 77 13.73 5.81 6.56
N LEU A 78 13.78 4.51 6.83
CA LEU A 78 15.03 3.79 7.03
C LEU A 78 15.87 3.76 5.75
N PHE A 79 15.25 3.46 4.64
CA PHE A 79 15.91 3.40 3.34
C PHE A 79 16.50 4.76 2.92
N GLU A 80 15.75 5.85 3.05
CA GLU A 80 16.18 7.22 2.74
C GLU A 80 17.40 7.65 3.58
N ARG A 81 17.51 7.14 4.81
CA ARG A 81 18.66 7.35 5.70
C ARG A 81 19.80 6.37 5.44
N SER A 82 19.69 5.51 4.43
CA SER A 82 20.65 4.43 4.16
C SER A 82 20.84 3.46 5.33
N ASN A 83 19.84 3.33 6.18
CA ASN A 83 19.83 2.37 7.27
C ASN A 83 19.37 0.98 6.77
N PRO A 84 19.84 -0.11 7.39
CA PRO A 84 19.33 -1.44 7.07
C PRO A 84 17.82 -1.52 7.28
N VAL A 85 17.12 -2.20 6.36
CA VAL A 85 15.70 -2.51 6.50
C VAL A 85 15.57 -3.98 6.89
N ASP A 86 15.20 -4.24 8.14
CA ASP A 86 14.90 -5.55 8.67
C ASP A 86 13.87 -5.45 9.82
N LEU A 87 13.43 -6.60 10.32
CA LEU A 87 12.43 -6.67 11.38
C LEU A 87 12.80 -5.85 12.62
N LEU A 88 14.06 -5.83 13.02
CA LEU A 88 14.51 -5.15 14.24
C LEU A 88 14.55 -3.64 14.04
N THR A 89 15.12 -3.20 12.92
CA THR A 89 15.27 -1.79 12.59
C THR A 89 13.90 -1.13 12.34
N VAL A 90 12.97 -1.82 11.65
CA VAL A 90 11.60 -1.35 11.44
C VAL A 90 10.85 -1.26 12.78
N THR A 91 11.03 -2.25 13.67
CA THR A 91 10.42 -2.21 15.01
C THR A 91 10.90 -1.01 15.81
N GLU A 92 12.20 -0.71 15.76
CA GLU A 92 12.79 0.40 16.48
C GLU A 92 12.40 1.77 15.90
N GLU A 93 12.33 1.88 14.57
CA GLU A 93 11.85 3.08 13.88
C GLU A 93 10.40 3.40 14.25
N LEU A 94 9.52 2.39 14.26
CA LEU A 94 8.13 2.53 14.70
C LEU A 94 8.00 2.88 16.18
N ARG A 95 8.87 2.30 17.03
CA ARG A 95 8.89 2.61 18.47
C ARG A 95 9.31 4.04 18.72
N SER A 96 10.40 4.48 18.09
CA SER A 96 10.91 5.84 18.21
C SER A 96 9.92 6.88 17.70
N GLY A 97 9.13 6.55 16.67
CA GLY A 97 8.07 7.40 16.14
C GLY A 97 6.76 7.36 16.94
N GLY A 98 6.64 6.53 17.99
CA GLY A 98 5.39 6.35 18.75
C GLY A 98 4.27 5.70 17.93
N GLU A 99 4.63 4.95 16.88
CA GLU A 99 3.70 4.32 15.93
C GLU A 99 3.54 2.81 16.17
N LEU A 100 4.39 2.20 17.02
CA LEU A 100 4.46 0.74 17.20
C LEU A 100 3.13 0.14 17.69
N ASP A 101 2.45 0.79 18.61
CA ASP A 101 1.15 0.30 19.12
C ASP A 101 0.04 0.42 18.06
N LYS A 102 0.13 1.43 17.18
CA LYS A 102 -0.84 1.64 16.09
C LYS A 102 -0.79 0.53 15.04
N VAL A 103 0.36 -0.09 14.88
CA VAL A 103 0.54 -1.20 13.91
C VAL A 103 0.29 -2.58 14.52
N GLY A 104 -0.12 -2.67 15.79
CA GLY A 104 -0.38 -3.95 16.46
C GLY A 104 0.82 -4.50 17.25
N GLY A 105 1.83 -3.66 17.50
CA GLY A 105 3.00 -3.99 18.29
C GLY A 105 4.03 -4.89 17.57
N PRO A 106 5.10 -5.26 18.27
CA PRO A 106 6.19 -6.03 17.68
C PRO A 106 5.75 -7.43 17.24
N TYR A 107 4.75 -8.00 17.88
CA TYR A 107 4.23 -9.33 17.53
C TYR A 107 3.67 -9.35 16.10
N TYR A 108 2.96 -8.31 15.68
CA TYR A 108 2.41 -8.23 14.33
C TYR A 108 3.51 -8.16 13.27
N LEU A 109 4.58 -7.43 13.52
CA LEU A 109 5.74 -7.37 12.60
C LEU A 109 6.42 -8.73 12.46
N VAL A 110 6.56 -9.47 13.56
CA VAL A 110 7.07 -10.87 13.54
C VAL A 110 6.13 -11.76 12.71
N GLU A 111 4.82 -11.62 12.89
CA GLU A 111 3.84 -12.39 12.12
C GLU A 111 3.95 -12.11 10.62
N LEU A 112 4.07 -10.85 10.21
CA LEU A 112 4.27 -10.47 8.81
C LEU A 112 5.54 -11.08 8.22
N SER A 113 6.65 -11.02 8.95
CA SER A 113 7.93 -11.58 8.52
C SER A 113 7.87 -13.11 8.38
N ASN A 114 7.16 -13.80 9.28
CA ASN A 114 7.05 -15.26 9.26
C ASN A 114 6.10 -15.80 8.17
N ARG A 115 5.19 -14.99 7.65
CA ARG A 115 4.25 -15.40 6.60
C ARG A 115 4.88 -15.52 5.21
N VAL A 116 6.08 -14.99 5.02
CA VAL A 116 6.74 -14.92 3.73
C VAL A 116 8.01 -15.76 3.72
N ALA A 117 8.13 -16.64 2.75
CA ALA A 117 9.32 -17.46 2.55
C ALA A 117 10.30 -16.85 1.51
N SER A 118 9.83 -15.94 0.65
CA SER A 118 10.62 -15.40 -0.46
C SER A 118 9.98 -14.12 -1.03
N ALA A 119 10.82 -13.18 -1.49
CA ALA A 119 10.43 -11.98 -2.21
C ALA A 119 10.22 -12.19 -3.72
N ALA A 120 10.29 -13.42 -4.23
CA ALA A 120 10.31 -13.72 -5.66
C ALA A 120 9.14 -13.12 -6.48
N ASN A 121 7.97 -12.92 -5.89
CA ASN A 121 6.78 -12.39 -6.57
C ASN A 121 6.37 -10.98 -6.10
N ILE A 122 7.29 -10.27 -5.44
CA ILE A 122 6.95 -9.00 -4.79
C ILE A 122 6.44 -7.93 -5.76
N GLU A 123 7.03 -7.83 -6.95
CA GLU A 123 6.58 -6.89 -7.99
C GLU A 123 5.15 -7.16 -8.45
N TYR A 124 4.80 -8.44 -8.61
CA TYR A 124 3.44 -8.83 -9.01
C TYR A 124 2.43 -8.49 -7.91
N HIS A 125 2.77 -8.76 -6.65
CA HIS A 125 1.93 -8.41 -5.50
C HIS A 125 1.78 -6.89 -5.38
N ALA A 126 2.87 -6.13 -5.53
CA ALA A 126 2.86 -4.66 -5.51
C ALA A 126 1.95 -4.08 -6.59
N ARG A 127 1.99 -4.65 -7.80
CA ARG A 127 1.11 -4.24 -8.90
C ARG A 127 -0.37 -4.41 -8.56
N ILE A 128 -0.76 -5.53 -7.92
CA ILE A 128 -2.14 -5.75 -7.50
C ILE A 128 -2.55 -4.73 -6.44
N ILE A 129 -1.70 -4.47 -5.45
CA ILE A 129 -1.95 -3.46 -4.40
C ILE A 129 -2.16 -2.08 -5.03
N ALA A 130 -1.28 -1.67 -5.96
CA ALA A 130 -1.41 -0.40 -6.70
C ALA A 130 -2.73 -0.32 -7.49
N GLN A 131 -3.13 -1.40 -8.16
CA GLN A 131 -4.43 -1.46 -8.86
C GLN A 131 -5.60 -1.28 -7.89
N LYS A 132 -5.55 -1.90 -6.70
CA LYS A 132 -6.59 -1.72 -5.67
C LYS A 132 -6.65 -0.28 -5.16
N HIS A 133 -5.51 0.36 -5.02
CA HIS A 133 -5.44 1.77 -4.66
C HIS A 133 -6.09 2.66 -5.72
N ILE A 134 -5.74 2.50 -7.00
CA ILE A 134 -6.35 3.23 -8.12
C ILE A 134 -7.88 3.06 -8.14
N GLN A 135 -8.36 1.84 -7.91
CA GLN A 135 -9.80 1.57 -7.82
C GLN A 135 -10.45 2.36 -6.67
N ARG A 136 -9.80 2.46 -5.50
CA ARG A 136 -10.30 3.26 -4.37
C ARG A 136 -10.32 4.75 -4.69
N GLU A 137 -9.28 5.28 -5.33
CA GLU A 137 -9.22 6.68 -5.74
C GLU A 137 -10.35 7.01 -6.73
N LEU A 138 -10.58 6.16 -7.75
CA LEU A 138 -11.69 6.32 -8.70
C LEU A 138 -13.04 6.30 -8.01
N ILE A 139 -13.27 5.39 -7.06
CA ILE A 139 -14.49 5.34 -6.27
C ILE A 139 -14.66 6.63 -5.46
N SER A 140 -13.60 7.13 -4.86
CA SER A 140 -13.62 8.37 -4.05
C SER A 140 -14.01 9.59 -4.89
N VAL A 141 -13.33 9.79 -6.03
CA VAL A 141 -13.62 10.91 -6.95
C VAL A 141 -15.07 10.81 -7.48
N SER A 142 -15.48 9.63 -7.93
CA SER A 142 -16.83 9.41 -8.44
C SER A 142 -17.89 9.66 -7.37
N THR A 143 -17.68 9.18 -6.14
CA THR A 143 -18.62 9.37 -5.04
C THR A 143 -18.75 10.86 -4.67
N LYS A 144 -17.62 11.60 -4.62
CA LYS A 144 -17.61 13.04 -4.40
C LYS A 144 -18.40 13.75 -5.50
N THR A 145 -18.14 13.41 -6.76
CA THR A 145 -18.83 14.00 -7.92
C THR A 145 -20.34 13.74 -7.86
N ILE A 146 -20.75 12.49 -7.59
CA ILE A 146 -22.17 12.13 -7.44
C ILE A 146 -22.81 12.95 -6.30
N LYS A 147 -22.16 13.02 -5.14
CA LYS A 147 -22.68 13.77 -3.99
C LYS A 147 -22.90 15.24 -4.34
N ASN A 148 -21.90 15.90 -4.93
CA ASN A 148 -21.97 17.31 -5.28
C ASN A 148 -22.99 17.59 -6.39
N ALA A 149 -23.22 16.62 -7.30
CA ALA A 149 -24.22 16.75 -8.36
C ALA A 149 -25.68 16.73 -7.84
N TYR A 150 -25.93 16.21 -6.64
CA TYR A 150 -27.24 16.26 -5.98
C TYR A 150 -27.42 17.52 -5.12
N GLU A 151 -26.40 18.36 -4.97
CA GLU A 151 -26.48 19.59 -4.20
C GLU A 151 -26.88 20.74 -5.10
N ASP A 152 -28.11 21.31 -4.94
CA ASP A 152 -28.67 22.41 -5.77
C ASP A 152 -27.84 23.70 -5.72
N THR A 153 -26.93 23.84 -4.76
CA THR A 153 -26.06 25.01 -4.57
C THR A 153 -24.76 24.94 -5.35
N THR A 154 -24.42 23.79 -5.92
CA THR A 154 -23.14 23.57 -6.63
C THR A 154 -23.23 24.10 -8.04
N ASP A 155 -22.30 24.98 -8.46
CA ASP A 155 -22.17 25.41 -9.85
C ASP A 155 -21.75 24.22 -10.73
N VAL A 156 -22.45 24.05 -11.86
CA VAL A 156 -22.23 22.92 -12.78
C VAL A 156 -20.83 22.96 -13.41
N PHE A 157 -20.32 24.16 -13.69
CA PHE A 157 -18.97 24.28 -14.28
C PHE A 157 -17.88 23.97 -13.27
N ASP A 158 -18.05 24.40 -12.01
CA ASP A 158 -17.14 24.03 -10.92
C ASP A 158 -17.15 22.52 -10.66
N LEU A 159 -18.33 21.89 -10.75
CA LEU A 159 -18.46 20.43 -10.61
C LEU A 159 -17.73 19.67 -11.71
N LEU A 160 -17.84 20.12 -12.97
CA LEU A 160 -17.12 19.53 -14.10
C LEU A 160 -15.62 19.67 -13.94
N ASP A 161 -15.15 20.86 -13.57
CA ASP A 161 -13.72 21.15 -13.31
C ASP A 161 -13.16 20.26 -12.19
N ASP A 162 -13.89 20.11 -11.08
CA ASP A 162 -13.49 19.26 -9.95
C ASP A 162 -13.39 17.78 -10.35
N ALA A 163 -14.36 17.29 -11.14
CA ALA A 163 -14.36 15.92 -11.65
C ALA A 163 -13.18 15.66 -12.59
N GLU A 164 -12.92 16.58 -13.53
CA GLU A 164 -11.79 16.49 -14.46
C GLU A 164 -10.46 16.51 -13.73
N LYS A 165 -10.25 17.46 -12.81
CA LYS A 165 -9.04 17.54 -11.98
C LYS A 165 -8.81 16.28 -11.18
N GLY A 166 -9.87 15.70 -10.59
CA GLY A 166 -9.78 14.46 -9.84
C GLY A 166 -9.32 13.29 -10.69
N LEU A 167 -9.90 13.08 -11.86
CA LEU A 167 -9.53 12.03 -12.79
C LEU A 167 -8.13 12.24 -13.37
N PHE A 168 -7.79 13.49 -13.71
CA PHE A 168 -6.46 13.82 -14.22
C PHE A 168 -5.37 13.54 -13.19
N ALA A 169 -5.60 13.88 -11.92
CA ALA A 169 -4.65 13.60 -10.84
C ALA A 169 -4.36 12.09 -10.70
N ILE A 170 -5.40 11.24 -10.77
CA ILE A 170 -5.25 9.79 -10.75
C ILE A 170 -4.40 9.33 -11.94
N THR A 171 -4.72 9.84 -13.13
CA THR A 171 -4.02 9.48 -14.36
C THR A 171 -2.56 9.90 -14.32
N GLN A 172 -2.28 11.15 -13.95
CA GLN A 172 -0.93 11.71 -13.88
C GLN A 172 -0.05 10.97 -12.85
N ASN A 173 -0.59 10.69 -11.67
CA ASN A 173 0.11 9.95 -10.63
C ASN A 173 0.51 8.53 -11.05
N ASN A 174 -0.23 7.92 -11.97
CA ASN A 174 0.02 6.57 -12.47
C ASN A 174 0.78 6.52 -13.79
N LEU A 175 0.62 7.52 -14.68
CA LEU A 175 1.35 7.61 -15.95
C LEU A 175 2.82 7.99 -15.76
N SER A 176 3.17 8.86 -14.82
CA SER A 176 4.55 9.24 -14.53
C SER A 176 5.44 8.01 -14.28
N ARG A 177 4.88 6.96 -13.70
CA ARG A 177 5.54 5.69 -13.43
C ARG A 177 5.72 4.82 -14.68
N SER A 178 4.78 4.91 -15.63
CA SER A 178 4.87 4.16 -16.90
C SER A 178 5.95 4.72 -17.82
N TYR A 179 6.24 6.02 -17.74
CA TYR A 179 7.28 6.67 -18.53
C TYR A 179 8.70 6.31 -18.05
N GLU A 180 8.94 6.14 -16.76
CA GLU A 180 10.23 5.65 -16.27
C GLU A 180 10.48 4.20 -16.69
N SER A 181 9.46 3.37 -16.73
CA SER A 181 9.51 2.02 -17.30
C SER A 181 9.89 2.01 -18.79
N MET A 182 9.55 3.04 -19.57
CA MET A 182 9.97 3.17 -20.97
C MET A 182 11.47 3.50 -21.11
N GLY A 183 12.06 4.24 -20.18
CA GLY A 183 13.51 4.48 -20.15
C GLY A 183 14.31 3.19 -19.91
N THR A 184 13.82 2.30 -19.06
CA THR A 184 14.42 0.97 -18.86
C THR A 184 14.20 0.02 -20.04
N LEU A 185 13.09 0.15 -20.75
CA LEU A 185 12.83 -0.60 -22.00
C LEU A 185 13.77 -0.18 -23.12
N SER A 186 14.01 1.11 -23.31
CA SER A 186 14.95 1.60 -24.34
C SER A 186 16.39 1.17 -24.04
N SER A 187 16.82 1.14 -22.79
CA SER A 187 18.16 0.64 -22.43
C SER A 187 18.28 -0.89 -22.59
N LYS A 188 17.22 -1.65 -22.36
CA LYS A 188 17.17 -3.09 -22.66
C LYS A 188 17.20 -3.37 -24.17
N VAL A 189 16.47 -2.60 -24.96
CA VAL A 189 16.47 -2.71 -26.41
C VAL A 189 17.85 -2.35 -27.00
N LEU A 190 18.50 -1.32 -26.49
CA LEU A 190 19.87 -0.95 -26.92
C LEU A 190 20.87 -2.08 -26.59
N LYS A 191 20.82 -2.66 -25.40
CA LYS A 191 21.67 -3.82 -25.06
C LYS A 191 21.38 -5.03 -25.94
N MET A 192 20.13 -5.30 -26.27
CA MET A 192 19.74 -6.40 -27.15
C MET A 192 20.26 -6.17 -28.58
N ILE A 193 20.21 -4.94 -29.07
CA ILE A 193 20.78 -4.56 -30.38
C ILE A 193 22.31 -4.72 -30.39
N GLU A 194 22.99 -4.30 -29.33
CA GLU A 194 24.44 -4.49 -29.17
C GLU A 194 24.84 -5.97 -29.13
N GLU A 195 24.05 -6.82 -28.45
CA GLU A 195 24.30 -8.26 -28.38
C GLU A 195 24.08 -8.95 -29.73
N VAL A 196 23.07 -8.54 -30.49
CA VAL A 196 22.80 -9.06 -31.85
C VAL A 196 23.88 -8.61 -32.82
N SER A 197 24.30 -7.35 -32.74
CA SER A 197 25.41 -6.81 -33.59
C SER A 197 26.73 -7.57 -33.36
N LYS A 198 27.04 -7.94 -32.11
CA LYS A 198 28.26 -8.72 -31.79
C LYS A 198 28.20 -10.20 -32.17
N LYS A 199 27.03 -10.73 -32.54
CA LYS A 199 26.88 -12.12 -33.03
C LYS A 199 26.85 -12.24 -34.52
N THR A 200 26.93 -11.12 -35.26
CA THR A 200 26.81 -11.09 -36.72
C THR A 200 28.17 -10.82 -37.37
N ASP A 201 29.24 -10.61 -36.59
CA ASP A 201 30.66 -10.61 -36.98
C ASP A 201 31.32 -11.94 -36.54
#